data_c1d1a8b4b756aec7fd837ffd05c5a77b
#
_entry.id   c1d1a8b4b756aec7fd837ffd05c5a77b
#
_cell.length_a   1.000
_cell.length_b   1.000
_cell.length_c   1.000
_cell.angle_alpha   90.00
_cell.angle_beta   90.00
_cell.angle_gamma   90.00
#
_symmetry.space_group_name_H-M   'P 1'
#
loop_
_entity.id
_entity.type
_entity.pdbx_description
1 polymer ?
#
loop_
_entity_poly.entity_id
_entity_poly.type
_entity_poly.pdbx_seq_one_letter_code
_entity_poly.pdbx_strand_id
1 'polypeptide(L)'
;FFRDRKIKAFFLKQKIKQIMSVQTEKIKELVELRAKARMGGGEKAIEKQHAKGKYTARERIDMLLDPGSFEEMDMFKLHRCTNFGMEKKQYLGDGVVTGSGTIDGRLVYVFAQDFTVNGGSLSETMAEKICKVMDQAMKMGAPCIGLNDSGGARIQEGINALGGFAEIFQRNIMASGVVPQISGIFGP
;
A
#
# COMPACT_ATOMS: atom_id res chain seq x y z
N PHE A 1 -43.57 -17.60 -33.16
CA PHE A 1 -43.37 -17.71 -31.68
C PHE A 1 -42.10 -18.49 -31.28
N PHE A 2 -41.82 -19.63 -31.88
CA PHE A 2 -40.60 -20.45 -31.56
C PHE A 2 -39.31 -19.88 -32.14
N ARG A 3 -39.35 -19.25 -33.30
CA ARG A 3 -38.17 -18.63 -33.96
C ARG A 3 -37.66 -17.41 -33.19
N ASP A 4 -38.54 -16.64 -32.63
CA ASP A 4 -38.24 -15.44 -31.84
C ASP A 4 -37.53 -15.76 -30.51
N ARG A 5 -37.92 -16.85 -29.84
CA ARG A 5 -37.25 -17.32 -28.61
C ARG A 5 -35.82 -17.79 -28.85
N LYS A 6 -35.56 -18.47 -29.98
CA LYS A 6 -34.19 -18.93 -30.33
C LYS A 6 -33.28 -17.75 -30.66
N ILE A 7 -33.79 -16.74 -31.36
CA ILE A 7 -33.05 -15.52 -31.68
C ILE A 7 -32.72 -14.73 -30.43
N LYS A 8 -33.67 -14.51 -29.53
CA LYS A 8 -33.42 -13.83 -28.25
C LYS A 8 -32.39 -14.59 -27.38
N ALA A 9 -32.48 -15.92 -27.31
CA ALA A 9 -31.52 -16.76 -26.57
C ALA A 9 -30.12 -16.69 -27.18
N PHE A 10 -29.98 -16.61 -28.50
CA PHE A 10 -28.69 -16.44 -29.17
C PHE A 10 -28.03 -15.09 -28.83
N PHE A 11 -28.80 -13.99 -28.95
CA PHE A 11 -28.29 -12.66 -28.61
C PHE A 11 -27.93 -12.55 -27.11
N LEU A 12 -28.71 -13.17 -26.25
CA LEU A 12 -28.38 -13.23 -24.80
C LEU A 12 -27.08 -13.96 -24.53
N LYS A 13 -26.85 -15.12 -25.16
CA LYS A 13 -25.59 -15.88 -25.07
C LYS A 13 -24.39 -15.06 -25.57
N GLN A 14 -24.53 -14.35 -26.69
CA GLN A 14 -23.46 -13.48 -27.20
C GLN A 14 -23.15 -12.33 -26.23
N LYS A 15 -24.18 -11.69 -25.67
CA LYS A 15 -24.02 -10.61 -24.70
C LYS A 15 -23.35 -11.11 -23.40
N ILE A 16 -23.73 -12.27 -22.91
CA ILE A 16 -23.08 -12.92 -21.76
C ILE A 16 -21.61 -13.21 -22.05
N LYS A 17 -21.29 -13.80 -23.21
CA LYS A 17 -19.90 -14.08 -23.62
C LYS A 17 -19.05 -12.81 -23.70
N GLN A 18 -19.60 -11.73 -24.23
CA GLN A 18 -18.93 -10.43 -24.31
C GLN A 18 -18.67 -9.84 -22.91
N ILE A 19 -19.66 -9.88 -22.00
CA ILE A 19 -19.50 -9.41 -20.61
C ILE A 19 -18.43 -10.24 -19.91
N MET A 20 -18.46 -11.56 -20.04
CA MET A 20 -17.44 -12.44 -19.42
C MET A 20 -16.03 -12.17 -19.96
N SER A 21 -15.86 -11.86 -21.25
CA SER A 21 -14.56 -11.53 -21.81
C SER A 21 -14.00 -10.22 -21.24
N VAL A 22 -14.84 -9.19 -21.12
CA VAL A 22 -14.47 -7.90 -20.52
C VAL A 22 -14.09 -8.06 -19.06
N GLN A 23 -14.84 -8.84 -18.29
CA GLN A 23 -14.49 -9.13 -16.89
C GLN A 23 -13.16 -9.86 -16.76
N THR A 24 -12.91 -10.84 -17.62
CA THR A 24 -11.65 -11.60 -17.63
C THR A 24 -10.45 -10.70 -17.93
N GLU A 25 -10.60 -9.77 -18.88
CA GLU A 25 -9.56 -8.78 -19.18
C GLU A 25 -9.29 -7.84 -17.99
N LYS A 26 -10.35 -7.33 -17.35
CA LYS A 26 -10.20 -6.48 -16.16
C LYS A 26 -9.57 -7.19 -14.97
N ILE A 27 -9.86 -8.47 -14.79
CA ILE A 27 -9.19 -9.29 -13.76
C ILE A 27 -7.70 -9.46 -14.08
N LYS A 28 -7.34 -9.73 -15.34
CA LYS A 28 -5.93 -9.82 -15.75
C LYS A 28 -5.20 -8.50 -15.51
N GLU A 29 -5.78 -7.38 -15.95
CA GLU A 29 -5.25 -6.04 -15.72
C GLU A 29 -5.01 -5.77 -14.23
N LEU A 30 -5.95 -6.15 -13.35
CA LEU A 30 -5.81 -6.02 -11.90
C LEU A 30 -4.68 -6.88 -11.34
N VAL A 31 -4.53 -8.12 -11.82
CA VAL A 31 -3.45 -9.03 -11.39
C VAL A 31 -2.09 -8.46 -11.78
N GLU A 32 -1.95 -7.95 -13.00
CA GLU A 32 -0.72 -7.31 -13.48
C GLU A 32 -0.39 -6.05 -12.68
N LEU A 33 -1.42 -5.23 -12.39
CA LEU A 33 -1.26 -4.03 -11.58
C LEU A 33 -0.81 -4.35 -10.15
N ARG A 34 -1.39 -5.40 -9.54
CA ARG A 34 -0.96 -5.89 -8.23
C ARG A 34 0.48 -6.41 -8.25
N ALA A 35 0.87 -7.16 -9.28
CA ALA A 35 2.24 -7.64 -9.43
C ALA A 35 3.21 -6.45 -9.53
N LYS A 36 2.89 -5.45 -10.34
CA LYS A 36 3.67 -4.22 -10.46
C LYS A 36 3.79 -3.46 -9.12
N ALA A 37 2.69 -3.32 -8.38
CA ALA A 37 2.70 -2.64 -7.08
C ALA A 37 3.58 -3.36 -6.04
N ARG A 38 3.66 -4.70 -6.11
CA ARG A 38 4.50 -5.49 -5.22
C ARG A 38 6.00 -5.32 -5.48
N MET A 39 6.38 -4.88 -6.68
CA MET A 39 7.79 -4.66 -7.04
C MET A 39 8.38 -3.37 -6.44
N GLY A 40 7.58 -2.49 -5.83
CA GLY A 40 8.05 -1.24 -5.23
C GLY A 40 8.91 -0.43 -6.19
N GLY A 41 10.17 -0.20 -5.83
CA GLY A 41 11.16 0.51 -6.67
C GLY A 41 11.73 -0.30 -7.84
N GLY A 42 11.26 -1.56 -8.02
CA GLY A 42 11.70 -2.48 -9.07
C GLY A 42 12.84 -3.41 -8.65
N GLU A 43 13.08 -4.43 -9.46
CA GLU A 43 14.00 -5.55 -9.17
C GLU A 43 15.41 -5.06 -8.77
N LYS A 44 15.99 -4.14 -9.54
CA LYS A 44 17.33 -3.58 -9.23
C LYS A 44 17.40 -2.87 -7.88
N ALA A 45 16.31 -2.22 -7.44
CA ALA A 45 16.28 -1.54 -6.16
C ALA A 45 16.12 -2.55 -5.02
N ILE A 46 15.37 -3.63 -5.23
CA ILE A 46 15.23 -4.76 -4.30
C ILE A 46 16.58 -5.47 -4.13
N GLU A 47 17.26 -5.82 -5.22
CA GLU A 47 18.61 -6.43 -5.18
C GLU A 47 19.60 -5.56 -4.41
N LYS A 48 19.58 -4.25 -4.63
CA LYS A 48 20.42 -3.29 -3.90
C LYS A 48 20.11 -3.25 -2.40
N GLN A 49 18.85 -3.44 -2.01
CA GLN A 49 18.42 -3.52 -0.62
C GLN A 49 18.95 -4.81 0.02
N HIS A 50 18.78 -5.95 -0.65
CA HIS A 50 19.28 -7.25 -0.22
C HIS A 50 20.82 -7.29 -0.13
N ALA A 51 21.54 -6.68 -1.08
CA ALA A 51 22.99 -6.58 -1.04
C ALA A 51 23.53 -5.85 0.21
N LYS A 52 22.68 -5.03 0.85
CA LYS A 52 22.99 -4.38 2.14
C LYS A 52 22.59 -5.22 3.36
N GLY A 53 22.12 -6.46 3.17
CA GLY A 53 21.61 -7.31 4.22
C GLY A 53 20.26 -6.87 4.79
N LYS A 54 19.50 -6.04 4.05
CA LYS A 54 18.19 -5.51 4.49
C LYS A 54 17.05 -6.13 3.70
N TYR A 55 15.97 -6.42 4.39
CA TYR A 55 14.71 -6.86 3.80
C TYR A 55 13.91 -5.69 3.23
N THR A 56 13.05 -5.96 2.25
CA THR A 56 12.04 -5.01 1.75
C THR A 56 10.91 -4.82 2.75
N ALA A 57 10.09 -3.78 2.56
CA ALA A 57 8.91 -3.53 3.39
C ALA A 57 7.95 -4.73 3.43
N ARG A 58 7.73 -5.37 2.29
CA ARG A 58 6.81 -6.53 2.18
C ARG A 58 7.34 -7.75 2.91
N GLU A 59 8.61 -8.07 2.72
CA GLU A 59 9.26 -9.19 3.42
C GLU A 59 9.20 -9.02 4.93
N ARG A 60 9.36 -7.78 5.43
CA ARG A 60 9.23 -7.49 6.86
C ARG A 60 7.81 -7.71 7.37
N ILE A 61 6.78 -7.32 6.59
CA ILE A 61 5.39 -7.57 6.93
C ILE A 61 5.10 -9.06 6.93
N ASP A 62 5.56 -9.80 5.91
CA ASP A 62 5.37 -11.25 5.80
C ASP A 62 6.03 -12.03 6.94
N MET A 63 7.18 -11.52 7.48
CA MET A 63 7.84 -12.10 8.65
C MET A 63 7.17 -11.74 9.98
N LEU A 64 6.46 -10.60 10.02
CA LEU A 64 5.84 -10.10 11.26
C LEU A 64 4.47 -10.72 11.51
N LEU A 65 3.68 -10.89 10.45
CA LEU A 65 2.27 -11.27 10.55
C LEU A 65 2.07 -12.79 10.37
N ASP A 66 0.95 -13.27 10.86
CA ASP A 66 0.53 -14.65 10.61
C ASP A 66 0.40 -14.91 9.11
N PRO A 67 0.85 -16.07 8.59
CA PRO A 67 0.81 -16.36 7.18
C PRO A 67 -0.59 -16.20 6.56
N GLY A 68 -0.68 -15.40 5.48
CA GLY A 68 -1.92 -15.16 4.75
C GLY A 68 -2.93 -14.25 5.43
N SER A 69 -2.60 -13.63 6.57
CA SER A 69 -3.50 -12.73 7.29
C SER A 69 -3.46 -11.28 6.79
N PHE A 70 -2.45 -10.92 5.99
CA PHE A 70 -2.25 -9.53 5.58
C PHE A 70 -3.25 -9.05 4.54
N GLU A 71 -4.02 -8.03 4.90
CA GLU A 71 -4.94 -7.31 4.01
C GLU A 71 -4.39 -5.91 3.72
N GLU A 72 -3.87 -5.72 2.50
CA GLU A 72 -3.23 -4.47 2.09
C GLU A 72 -4.25 -3.39 1.74
N MET A 73 -4.01 -2.17 2.21
CA MET A 73 -4.82 -0.98 1.94
C MET A 73 -4.07 0.00 1.02
N ASP A 74 -4.82 0.66 0.12
CA ASP A 74 -4.31 1.73 -0.75
C ASP A 74 -3.09 1.35 -1.62
N MET A 75 -3.01 0.07 -2.04
CA MET A 75 -1.92 -0.49 -2.85
C MET A 75 -1.61 0.32 -4.12
N PHE A 76 -2.61 0.96 -4.72
CA PHE A 76 -2.50 1.64 -6.03
C PHE A 76 -2.42 3.16 -5.92
N LYS A 77 -2.39 3.71 -4.70
CA LYS A 77 -2.33 5.15 -4.50
C LYS A 77 -0.99 5.71 -4.99
N LEU A 78 -1.03 6.85 -5.68
CA LEU A 78 0.15 7.53 -6.23
C LEU A 78 0.33 8.88 -5.54
N HIS A 79 1.56 9.40 -5.50
CA HIS A 79 1.79 10.78 -5.05
C HIS A 79 1.21 11.80 -6.03
N ARG A 80 0.97 13.02 -5.56
CA ARG A 80 0.41 14.11 -6.35
C ARG A 80 1.45 15.17 -6.76
N CYS A 81 2.71 14.94 -6.42
CA CYS A 81 3.79 15.88 -6.71
C CYS A 81 4.06 15.98 -8.21
N THR A 82 4.05 17.20 -8.72
CA THR A 82 4.37 17.55 -10.11
C THR A 82 5.70 18.33 -10.23
N ASN A 83 6.29 18.74 -9.09
CA ASN A 83 7.54 19.48 -9.07
C ASN A 83 8.74 18.57 -9.38
N PHE A 84 9.78 19.16 -9.95
CA PHE A 84 11.08 18.50 -10.22
C PHE A 84 10.96 17.22 -11.06
N GLY A 85 9.96 17.11 -11.95
CA GLY A 85 9.74 15.97 -12.82
C GLY A 85 9.21 14.72 -12.10
N MET A 86 8.66 14.88 -10.89
CA MET A 86 8.10 13.77 -10.11
C MET A 86 6.87 13.15 -10.77
N GLU A 87 6.14 13.88 -11.61
CA GLU A 87 5.02 13.34 -12.40
C GLU A 87 5.41 12.15 -13.30
N LYS A 88 6.71 12.03 -13.63
CA LYS A 88 7.28 10.92 -14.42
C LYS A 88 7.81 9.77 -13.57
N LYS A 89 7.88 9.94 -12.24
CA LYS A 89 8.45 8.97 -11.28
C LYS A 89 7.40 8.50 -10.29
N GLN A 90 6.34 7.92 -10.80
CA GLN A 90 5.23 7.42 -9.99
C GLN A 90 5.38 5.93 -9.69
N TYR A 91 5.30 5.59 -8.41
CA TYR A 91 5.33 4.23 -7.90
C TYR A 91 4.01 3.90 -7.21
N LEU A 92 3.43 2.76 -7.55
CA LEU A 92 2.19 2.30 -6.90
C LEU A 92 2.43 2.07 -5.39
N GLY A 93 1.52 2.59 -4.58
CA GLY A 93 1.64 2.55 -3.12
C GLY A 93 2.54 3.63 -2.52
N ASP A 94 3.23 4.42 -3.37
CA ASP A 94 4.07 5.57 -3.01
C ASP A 94 5.07 5.34 -1.88
N GLY A 95 5.73 4.17 -1.86
CA GLY A 95 6.82 3.88 -0.94
C GLY A 95 6.39 3.53 0.49
N VAL A 96 5.12 3.19 0.71
CA VAL A 96 4.68 2.59 1.96
C VAL A 96 3.65 1.49 1.73
N VAL A 97 3.85 0.36 2.37
CA VAL A 97 2.88 -0.74 2.43
C VAL A 97 2.08 -0.58 3.72
N THR A 98 0.77 -0.52 3.60
CA THR A 98 -0.14 -0.28 4.72
C THR A 98 -1.27 -1.30 4.73
N GLY A 99 -1.71 -1.72 5.90
CA GLY A 99 -2.79 -2.69 6.00
C GLY A 99 -3.03 -3.17 7.43
N SER A 100 -3.74 -4.29 7.53
CA SER A 100 -3.99 -5.01 8.77
C SER A 100 -3.69 -6.49 8.61
N GLY A 101 -3.45 -7.17 9.69
CA GLY A 101 -3.24 -8.61 9.74
C GLY A 101 -3.34 -9.11 11.16
N THR A 102 -2.88 -10.32 11.42
CA THR A 102 -2.86 -10.88 12.78
C THR A 102 -1.44 -11.26 13.21
N ILE A 103 -1.21 -11.23 14.52
CA ILE A 103 -0.05 -11.83 15.20
C ILE A 103 -0.61 -12.73 16.29
N ASP A 104 -0.35 -14.03 16.20
CA ASP A 104 -0.93 -15.05 17.09
C ASP A 104 -2.47 -14.94 17.17
N GLY A 105 -3.11 -14.71 16.00
CA GLY A 105 -4.56 -14.55 15.85
C GLY A 105 -5.11 -13.21 16.33
N ARG A 106 -4.28 -12.27 16.83
CA ARG A 106 -4.72 -10.95 17.31
C ARG A 106 -4.58 -9.89 16.22
N LEU A 107 -5.63 -9.12 15.99
CA LEU A 107 -5.64 -8.04 15.01
C LEU A 107 -4.59 -6.97 15.34
N VAL A 108 -3.79 -6.61 14.34
CA VAL A 108 -2.86 -5.50 14.36
C VAL A 108 -2.98 -4.68 13.07
N TYR A 109 -2.66 -3.41 13.15
CA TYR A 109 -2.50 -2.55 11.99
C TYR A 109 -1.01 -2.27 11.77
N VAL A 110 -0.57 -2.29 10.51
CA VAL A 110 0.84 -2.15 10.17
C VAL A 110 1.04 -1.19 9.00
N PHE A 111 2.11 -0.40 9.10
CA PHE A 111 2.68 0.29 7.96
C PHE A 111 4.17 0.03 7.88
N ALA A 112 4.69 -0.15 6.67
CA ALA A 112 6.11 -0.39 6.42
C ALA A 112 6.60 0.51 5.30
N GLN A 113 7.57 1.37 5.60
CA GLN A 113 8.19 2.22 4.60
C GLN A 113 9.13 1.41 3.72
N ASP A 114 8.99 1.59 2.41
CA ASP A 114 9.78 0.87 1.40
C ASP A 114 10.93 1.74 0.92
N PHE A 115 12.13 1.44 1.42
CA PHE A 115 13.34 2.16 1.04
C PHE A 115 13.69 2.04 -0.44
N THR A 116 13.16 1.03 -1.14
CA THR A 116 13.35 0.85 -2.60
C THR A 116 12.68 1.96 -3.42
N VAL A 117 11.68 2.65 -2.85
CA VAL A 117 10.96 3.75 -3.48
C VAL A 117 11.41 5.07 -2.89
N ASN A 118 12.13 5.87 -3.66
CA ASN A 118 12.62 7.19 -3.26
C ASN A 118 13.31 7.23 -1.87
N GLY A 119 14.00 6.14 -1.48
CA GLY A 119 14.65 6.02 -0.17
C GLY A 119 13.66 6.00 1.00
N GLY A 120 12.44 5.54 0.80
CA GLY A 120 11.39 5.50 1.83
C GLY A 120 10.98 6.90 2.34
N SER A 121 11.34 7.97 1.61
CA SER A 121 11.08 9.35 2.05
C SER A 121 9.59 9.66 2.11
N LEU A 122 9.15 10.27 3.21
CA LEU A 122 7.74 10.58 3.47
C LEU A 122 7.23 11.64 2.48
N SER A 123 6.17 11.28 1.77
CA SER A 123 5.34 12.16 0.94
C SER A 123 4.04 12.50 1.65
N GLU A 124 3.31 13.49 1.15
CA GLU A 124 1.94 13.76 1.57
C GLU A 124 1.04 12.51 1.45
N THR A 125 1.10 11.81 0.31
CA THR A 125 0.31 10.60 0.06
C THR A 125 0.71 9.44 0.97
N MET A 126 1.99 9.26 1.23
CA MET A 126 2.49 8.27 2.20
C MET A 126 1.95 8.58 3.60
N ALA A 127 2.00 9.84 4.03
CA ALA A 127 1.47 10.26 5.32
C ALA A 127 -0.03 9.99 5.44
N GLU A 128 -0.83 10.30 4.41
CA GLU A 128 -2.26 9.99 4.38
C GLU A 128 -2.55 8.49 4.56
N LYS A 129 -1.76 7.62 3.92
CA LYS A 129 -1.89 6.17 4.08
C LYS A 129 -1.57 5.72 5.50
N ILE A 130 -0.48 6.23 6.08
CA ILE A 130 -0.08 5.94 7.47
C ILE A 130 -1.18 6.43 8.43
N CYS A 131 -1.62 7.66 8.28
CA CYS A 131 -2.68 8.25 9.10
C CYS A 131 -3.97 7.42 9.05
N LYS A 132 -4.37 6.95 7.86
CA LYS A 132 -5.54 6.09 7.69
C LYS A 132 -5.42 4.78 8.49
N VAL A 133 -4.26 4.15 8.47
CA VAL A 133 -3.99 2.93 9.25
C VAL A 133 -4.03 3.21 10.75
N MET A 134 -3.43 4.31 11.21
CA MET A 134 -3.49 4.72 12.62
C MET A 134 -4.91 5.02 13.09
N ASP A 135 -5.71 5.71 12.25
CA ASP A 135 -7.11 6.00 12.53
C ASP A 135 -7.95 4.70 12.64
N GLN A 136 -7.68 3.71 11.79
CA GLN A 136 -8.33 2.40 11.86
C GLN A 136 -7.91 1.62 13.13
N ALA A 137 -6.62 1.64 13.47
CA ALA A 137 -6.11 1.02 14.70
C ALA A 137 -6.80 1.59 15.95
N MET A 138 -6.94 2.91 16.04
CA MET A 138 -7.64 3.56 17.15
C MET A 138 -9.14 3.19 17.20
N LYS A 139 -9.82 3.15 16.04
CA LYS A 139 -11.24 2.76 15.97
C LYS A 139 -11.48 1.31 16.42
N MET A 140 -10.56 0.42 16.11
CA MET A 140 -10.66 -1.00 16.42
C MET A 140 -10.07 -1.36 17.78
N GLY A 141 -9.40 -0.43 18.46
CA GLY A 141 -8.69 -0.70 19.70
C GLY A 141 -7.52 -1.67 19.52
N ALA A 142 -6.92 -1.72 18.33
CA ALA A 142 -5.87 -2.65 17.97
C ALA A 142 -4.49 -1.96 17.96
N PRO A 143 -3.38 -2.70 18.22
CA PRO A 143 -2.04 -2.16 18.11
C PRO A 143 -1.73 -1.62 16.71
N CYS A 144 -0.93 -0.53 16.65
CA CYS A 144 -0.37 0.00 15.42
C CYS A 144 1.14 -0.20 15.41
N ILE A 145 1.66 -0.86 14.36
CA ILE A 145 3.08 -1.20 14.23
C ILE A 145 3.65 -0.49 13.01
N GLY A 146 4.64 0.37 13.24
CA GLY A 146 5.39 1.05 12.20
C GLY A 146 6.74 0.40 11.96
N LEU A 147 7.01 -0.03 10.72
CA LEU A 147 8.31 -0.54 10.27
C LEU A 147 8.98 0.57 9.44
N ASN A 148 9.79 1.37 10.13
CA ASN A 148 10.34 2.60 9.57
C ASN A 148 11.69 2.36 8.89
N ASP A 149 11.75 2.59 7.57
CA ASP A 149 12.98 2.55 6.77
C ASP A 149 12.94 3.73 5.79
N SER A 150 13.44 4.89 6.23
CA SER A 150 13.24 6.16 5.56
C SER A 150 14.44 7.08 5.68
N GLY A 151 14.75 7.79 4.59
CA GLY A 151 15.70 8.89 4.56
C GLY A 151 15.13 10.24 5.03
N GLY A 152 13.89 10.29 5.55
CA GLY A 152 13.25 11.52 6.05
C GLY A 152 12.13 12.06 5.15
N ALA A 153 11.94 13.38 5.09
CA ALA A 153 10.91 14.02 4.26
C ALA A 153 11.30 13.99 2.78
N ARG A 154 10.31 13.82 1.90
CA ARG A 154 10.49 13.93 0.45
C ARG A 154 10.64 15.41 0.07
N ILE A 155 11.88 15.85 -0.16
CA ILE A 155 12.22 17.26 -0.38
C ILE A 155 11.51 17.89 -1.59
N GLN A 156 11.18 17.09 -2.62
CA GLN A 156 10.45 17.55 -3.81
C GLN A 156 9.02 18.00 -3.51
N GLU A 157 8.44 17.56 -2.39
CA GLU A 157 7.10 17.94 -1.94
C GLU A 157 7.11 19.10 -0.92
N GLY A 158 8.31 19.48 -0.45
CA GLY A 158 8.48 20.65 0.41
C GLY A 158 7.62 20.60 1.67
N ILE A 159 6.83 21.66 1.88
CA ILE A 159 6.00 21.80 3.08
C ILE A 159 4.92 20.72 3.23
N ASN A 160 4.43 20.14 2.13
CA ASN A 160 3.42 19.08 2.18
C ASN A 160 3.96 17.81 2.84
N ALA A 161 5.22 17.45 2.55
CA ALA A 161 5.88 16.33 3.23
C ALA A 161 6.05 16.59 4.74
N LEU A 162 6.41 17.82 5.13
CA LEU A 162 6.51 18.21 6.54
C LEU A 162 5.15 18.23 7.24
N GLY A 163 4.10 18.72 6.56
CA GLY A 163 2.72 18.64 7.04
C GLY A 163 2.29 17.19 7.30
N GLY A 164 2.72 16.26 6.45
CA GLY A 164 2.49 14.82 6.65
C GLY A 164 3.06 14.28 7.96
N PHE A 165 4.26 14.70 8.37
CA PHE A 165 4.80 14.34 9.69
C PHE A 165 3.95 14.92 10.83
N ALA A 166 3.47 16.14 10.72
CA ALA A 166 2.62 16.75 11.75
C ALA A 166 1.32 15.96 11.93
N GLU A 167 0.70 15.49 10.85
CA GLU A 167 -0.50 14.66 10.88
C GLU A 167 -0.25 13.30 11.56
N ILE A 168 0.91 12.68 11.32
CA ILE A 168 1.31 11.43 11.99
C ILE A 168 1.54 11.68 13.48
N PHE A 169 2.27 12.75 13.85
CA PHE A 169 2.55 13.10 15.25
C PHE A 169 1.28 13.41 16.03
N GLN A 170 0.32 14.09 15.44
CA GLN A 170 -0.98 14.32 16.08
C GLN A 170 -1.66 12.99 16.42
N ARG A 171 -1.66 12.02 15.51
CA ARG A 171 -2.25 10.70 15.75
C ARG A 171 -1.49 9.91 16.81
N ASN A 172 -0.15 10.02 16.83
CA ASN A 172 0.65 9.41 17.90
C ASN A 172 0.24 9.93 19.29
N ILE A 173 -0.01 11.23 19.40
CA ILE A 173 -0.47 11.84 20.66
C ILE A 173 -1.87 11.35 21.01
N MET A 174 -2.80 11.35 20.06
CA MET A 174 -4.19 10.90 20.27
C MET A 174 -4.28 9.40 20.61
N ALA A 175 -3.41 8.57 20.05
CA ALA A 175 -3.36 7.14 20.29
C ALA A 175 -2.62 6.78 21.59
N SER A 176 -1.86 7.73 22.18
CA SER A 176 -1.09 7.51 23.42
C SER A 176 -2.02 7.17 24.58
N GLY A 177 -1.77 6.02 25.22
CA GLY A 177 -2.62 5.50 26.30
C GLY A 177 -3.95 4.87 25.82
N VAL A 178 -4.22 4.88 24.51
CA VAL A 178 -5.46 4.31 23.93
C VAL A 178 -5.16 2.95 23.27
N VAL A 179 -4.17 2.91 22.38
CA VAL A 179 -3.70 1.68 21.73
C VAL A 179 -2.18 1.57 21.81
N PRO A 180 -1.63 0.34 21.83
CA PRO A 180 -0.18 0.15 21.74
C PRO A 180 0.35 0.66 20.39
N GLN A 181 1.43 1.45 20.46
CA GLN A 181 2.17 1.94 19.31
C GLN A 181 3.58 1.38 19.35
N ILE A 182 3.97 0.63 18.32
CA ILE A 182 5.27 -0.02 18.23
C ILE A 182 5.99 0.53 17.00
N SER A 183 7.23 0.98 17.17
CA SER A 183 8.05 1.52 16.10
C SER A 183 9.35 0.75 15.98
N GLY A 184 9.50 -0.01 14.89
CA GLY A 184 10.75 -0.63 14.49
C GLY A 184 11.50 0.30 13.53
N ILE A 185 12.78 0.60 13.81
CA ILE A 185 13.61 1.48 12.99
C ILE A 185 14.66 0.63 12.28
N PHE A 186 14.61 0.60 10.95
CA PHE A 186 15.47 -0.20 10.06
C PHE A 186 16.31 0.68 9.11
N GLY A 187 15.98 1.94 9.04
CA GLY A 187 16.63 2.93 8.19
C GLY A 187 17.88 3.57 8.81
N PRO A 188 18.50 4.50 8.04
CA PRO A 188 19.56 5.35 8.57
C PRO A 188 19.04 6.33 9.62
#